data_076549672d5da4c9966f7306ba81b61f
#
_entry.id   076549672d5da4c9966f7306ba81b61f
#
_cell.length_a   1.000
_cell.length_b   1.000
_cell.length_c   1.000
_cell.angle_alpha   90.00
_cell.angle_beta   90.00
_cell.angle_gamma   90.00
#
_symmetry.space_group_name_H-M   'P 1'
#
loop_
_entity.id
_entity.type
_entity.pdbx_description
1 polymer ?
#
loop_
_entity_poly.entity_id
_entity_poly.type
_entity_poly.pdbx_seq_one_letter_code
_entity_poly.pdbx_strand_id
1 'polypeptide(L)'
;MPNNNSYPTLSHKNYLFLANLTIHTKMTNSYFQFKQFTIRHDKCAMKVGTDGVLLGAWAGTESCNRILDIGTGTGLIALMLAQRSKAAIDAIDIEADACLQAQENAESSLFAGRINVFHSDLVDFAQASTHLYDLIVSNPPYFVDSLKCPTYNGTRPATPIR
;
A
#
# COMPACT_ATOMS: atom_id res chain seq x y z
N MET A 1 -49.02 48.17 -11.13
CA MET A 1 -47.59 47.88 -11.28
C MET A 1 -47.43 46.40 -11.16
N PRO A 2 -47.12 45.61 -12.24
CA PRO A 2 -46.85 44.19 -12.16
C PRO A 2 -45.35 43.98 -12.03
N ASN A 3 -45.00 43.17 -11.07
CA ASN A 3 -43.62 42.79 -10.73
C ASN A 3 -43.21 41.58 -11.60
N ASN A 4 -42.44 41.80 -12.66
CA ASN A 4 -41.90 40.77 -13.51
C ASN A 4 -40.52 40.36 -12.98
N ASN A 5 -40.48 39.38 -12.08
CA ASN A 5 -39.27 38.60 -11.79
C ASN A 5 -39.26 37.33 -12.64
N SER A 6 -38.83 37.45 -13.90
CA SER A 6 -38.50 36.29 -14.72
C SER A 6 -37.05 35.90 -14.43
N TYR A 7 -36.88 34.81 -13.68
CA TYR A 7 -35.56 34.13 -13.61
C TYR A 7 -35.26 33.43 -14.96
N PRO A 8 -34.05 33.57 -15.50
CA PRO A 8 -33.72 32.89 -16.73
C PRO A 8 -33.69 31.37 -16.48
N THR A 9 -34.54 30.64 -17.20
CA THR A 9 -34.51 29.17 -17.25
C THR A 9 -33.24 28.74 -17.96
N LEU A 10 -32.30 28.14 -17.21
CA LEU A 10 -31.11 27.53 -17.75
C LEU A 10 -31.52 26.39 -18.70
N SER A 11 -31.11 26.44 -19.95
CA SER A 11 -31.41 25.43 -20.95
C SER A 11 -30.70 24.09 -20.59
N HIS A 12 -31.31 22.98 -20.99
CA HIS A 12 -30.78 21.62 -20.76
C HIS A 12 -29.29 21.43 -21.20
N LYS A 13 -28.81 22.24 -22.16
CA LYS A 13 -27.41 22.24 -22.59
C LYS A 13 -26.44 22.77 -21.53
N ASN A 14 -26.88 23.66 -20.64
CA ASN A 14 -26.02 24.20 -19.59
C ASN A 14 -25.83 23.25 -18.41
N TYR A 15 -26.81 22.35 -18.15
CA TYR A 15 -26.64 21.28 -17.16
C TYR A 15 -25.61 20.21 -17.58
N LEU A 16 -25.56 19.87 -18.87
CA LEU A 16 -24.58 18.95 -19.40
C LEU A 16 -23.17 19.54 -19.38
N PHE A 17 -23.02 20.84 -19.61
CA PHE A 17 -21.73 21.52 -19.52
C PHE A 17 -21.22 21.61 -18.08
N LEU A 18 -22.11 21.91 -17.10
CA LEU A 18 -21.76 21.92 -15.68
C LEU A 18 -21.48 20.51 -15.15
N ALA A 19 -22.22 19.48 -15.59
CA ALA A 19 -21.97 18.11 -15.21
C ALA A 19 -20.59 17.62 -15.74
N ASN A 20 -20.21 18.02 -16.95
CA ASN A 20 -18.88 17.71 -17.49
C ASN A 20 -17.75 18.51 -16.82
N LEU A 21 -18.04 19.70 -16.26
CA LEU A 21 -17.03 20.48 -15.53
C LEU A 21 -16.74 19.93 -14.12
N THR A 22 -17.69 19.19 -13.55
CA THR A 22 -17.54 18.62 -12.19
C THR A 22 -16.72 17.31 -12.17
N ILE A 23 -16.41 16.72 -13.32
CA ILE A 23 -15.66 15.46 -13.43
C ILE A 23 -14.13 15.69 -13.45
N HIS A 24 -13.64 16.95 -13.47
CA HIS A 24 -12.20 17.21 -13.69
C HIS A 24 -11.41 17.72 -12.50
N THR A 25 -11.86 17.49 -11.25
CA THR A 25 -11.06 17.90 -10.08
C THR A 25 -10.99 16.84 -9.00
N LYS A 26 -10.43 15.70 -9.33
CA LYS A 26 -9.69 14.89 -8.37
C LYS A 26 -8.49 14.24 -9.06
N MET A 27 -7.53 15.05 -9.47
CA MET A 27 -6.16 14.56 -9.69
C MET A 27 -5.58 14.24 -8.33
N THR A 28 -6.02 13.15 -7.73
CA THR A 28 -5.21 12.49 -6.72
C THR A 28 -4.02 11.93 -7.45
N ASN A 29 -2.82 12.46 -7.19
CA ASN A 29 -1.59 11.88 -7.70
C ASN A 29 -1.63 10.37 -7.43
N SER A 30 -1.64 9.57 -8.50
CA SER A 30 -1.66 8.11 -8.43
C SER A 30 -0.28 7.53 -8.13
N TYR A 31 0.72 8.39 -7.93
CA TYR A 31 2.09 7.98 -7.64
C TYR A 31 2.79 8.97 -6.70
N PHE A 32 3.85 8.49 -6.06
CA PHE A 32 4.82 9.29 -5.33
C PHE A 32 6.23 9.01 -5.86
N GLN A 33 6.98 10.07 -6.20
CA GLN A 33 8.31 9.93 -6.78
C GLN A 33 9.41 10.15 -5.73
N PHE A 34 10.24 9.14 -5.54
CA PHE A 34 11.51 9.22 -4.83
C PHE A 34 12.65 9.52 -5.83
N LYS A 35 13.87 9.76 -5.32
CA LYS A 35 15.03 10.04 -6.20
C LYS A 35 15.38 8.88 -7.14
N GLN A 36 15.20 7.63 -6.71
CA GLN A 36 15.68 6.44 -7.42
C GLN A 36 14.55 5.50 -7.88
N PHE A 37 13.32 5.70 -7.42
CA PHE A 37 12.16 4.90 -7.81
C PHE A 37 10.87 5.69 -7.65
N THR A 38 9.83 5.19 -8.26
CA THR A 38 8.47 5.75 -8.17
C THR A 38 7.56 4.70 -7.54
N ILE A 39 6.70 5.12 -6.61
CA ILE A 39 5.64 4.30 -6.04
C ILE A 39 4.32 4.70 -6.67
N ARG A 40 3.72 3.80 -7.41
CA ARG A 40 2.31 3.88 -7.83
C ARG A 40 1.43 3.31 -6.72
N HIS A 41 0.24 3.87 -6.53
CA HIS A 41 -0.70 3.45 -5.48
C HIS A 41 -2.16 3.51 -5.92
N ASP A 42 -2.39 3.38 -7.21
CA ASP A 42 -3.74 3.41 -7.80
C ASP A 42 -4.54 2.13 -7.54
N LYS A 43 -3.87 1.01 -7.26
CA LYS A 43 -4.47 -0.29 -6.93
C LYS A 43 -4.54 -0.58 -5.43
N CYS A 44 -3.88 0.21 -4.59
CA CYS A 44 -3.85 0.02 -3.15
C CYS A 44 -4.83 0.92 -2.42
N ALA A 45 -5.48 0.38 -1.38
CA ALA A 45 -6.33 1.13 -0.48
C ALA A 45 -5.51 2.18 0.31
N MET A 46 -4.29 1.85 0.71
CA MET A 46 -3.39 2.74 1.45
C MET A 46 -2.39 3.42 0.50
N LYS A 47 -2.33 4.75 0.60
CA LYS A 47 -1.35 5.57 -0.10
C LYS A 47 -0.03 5.61 0.66
N VAL A 48 1.03 6.14 0.01
CA VAL A 48 2.31 6.42 0.66
C VAL A 48 2.07 7.29 1.89
N GLY A 49 2.36 6.75 3.07
CA GLY A 49 2.24 7.42 4.36
C GLY A 49 3.60 7.76 4.96
N THR A 50 3.61 8.76 5.85
CA THR A 50 4.83 9.20 6.56
C THR A 50 5.45 8.06 7.36
N ASP A 51 4.63 7.22 8.01
CA ASP A 51 5.10 6.12 8.87
C ASP A 51 5.88 5.08 8.08
N GLY A 52 5.39 4.69 6.89
CA GLY A 52 6.09 3.77 6.00
C GLY A 52 7.43 4.35 5.52
N VAL A 53 7.47 5.65 5.20
CA VAL A 53 8.72 6.33 4.80
C VAL A 53 9.70 6.37 5.97
N LEU A 54 9.25 6.70 7.18
CA LEU A 54 10.11 6.74 8.36
C LEU A 54 10.65 5.35 8.69
N LEU A 55 9.81 4.31 8.67
CA LEU A 55 10.25 2.93 8.92
C LEU A 55 11.27 2.47 7.87
N GLY A 56 10.99 2.67 6.59
CA GLY A 56 11.92 2.33 5.50
C GLY A 56 13.25 3.10 5.55
N ALA A 57 13.23 4.31 6.10
CA ALA A 57 14.44 5.11 6.28
C ALA A 57 15.25 4.72 7.52
N TRP A 58 14.59 4.28 8.60
CA TRP A 58 15.20 4.05 9.91
C TRP A 58 15.64 2.58 10.13
N ALA A 59 14.98 1.61 9.51
CA ALA A 59 15.31 0.19 9.70
C ALA A 59 16.78 -0.09 9.36
N GLY A 60 17.48 -0.80 10.25
CA GLY A 60 18.90 -1.14 10.08
C GLY A 60 19.07 -2.27 9.06
N THR A 61 19.80 -2.03 7.98
CA THR A 61 19.97 -2.98 6.88
C THR A 61 21.43 -3.39 6.64
N GLU A 62 22.38 -2.92 7.44
CA GLU A 62 23.82 -2.92 7.15
C GLU A 62 24.42 -4.32 7.01
N SER A 63 23.85 -5.31 7.69
CA SER A 63 24.36 -6.69 7.66
C SER A 63 23.31 -7.71 7.19
N CYS A 64 22.20 -7.22 6.61
CA CYS A 64 21.12 -8.09 6.17
C CYS A 64 21.44 -8.72 4.80
N ASN A 65 21.27 -10.03 4.71
CA ASN A 65 21.28 -10.79 3.46
C ASN A 65 19.84 -11.05 2.97
N ARG A 66 18.90 -11.20 3.91
CA ARG A 66 17.49 -11.45 3.61
C ARG A 66 16.56 -10.69 4.55
N ILE A 67 15.59 -10.02 3.96
CA ILE A 67 14.61 -9.18 4.66
C ILE A 67 13.21 -9.65 4.32
N LEU A 68 12.30 -9.61 5.30
CA LEU A 68 10.86 -9.86 5.10
C LEU A 68 10.09 -8.57 5.39
N ASP A 69 9.26 -8.14 4.43
CA ASP A 69 8.31 -7.03 4.57
C ASP A 69 6.89 -7.59 4.64
N ILE A 70 6.26 -7.48 5.81
CA ILE A 70 4.93 -8.04 6.09
C ILE A 70 3.86 -6.95 5.96
N GLY A 71 2.85 -7.20 5.11
CA GLY A 71 1.83 -6.21 4.76
C GLY A 71 2.43 -5.13 3.88
N THR A 72 3.10 -5.55 2.81
CA THR A 72 3.94 -4.66 1.97
C THR A 72 3.16 -3.56 1.26
N GLY A 73 1.84 -3.73 1.07
CA GLY A 73 0.98 -2.77 0.39
C GLY A 73 1.50 -2.43 -1.00
N THR A 74 1.94 -1.18 -1.19
CA THR A 74 2.50 -0.71 -2.46
C THR A 74 3.94 -1.16 -2.74
N GLY A 75 4.58 -1.88 -1.82
CA GLY A 75 6.00 -2.22 -1.89
C GLY A 75 6.93 -1.07 -1.47
N LEU A 76 6.40 -0.03 -0.83
CA LEU A 76 7.18 1.15 -0.43
C LEU A 76 8.38 0.79 0.45
N ILE A 77 8.13 0.06 1.54
CA ILE A 77 9.18 -0.28 2.51
C ILE A 77 10.19 -1.22 1.85
N ALA A 78 9.73 -2.25 1.15
CA ALA A 78 10.58 -3.17 0.40
C ALA A 78 11.54 -2.42 -0.56
N LEU A 79 11.04 -1.45 -1.33
CA LEU A 79 11.85 -0.64 -2.26
C LEU A 79 12.85 0.25 -1.53
N MET A 80 12.46 0.87 -0.40
CA MET A 80 13.38 1.68 0.41
C MET A 80 14.51 0.85 1.02
N LEU A 81 14.21 -0.37 1.48
CA LEU A 81 15.21 -1.30 2.02
C LEU A 81 16.12 -1.84 0.91
N ALA A 82 15.56 -2.14 -0.28
CA ALA A 82 16.34 -2.55 -1.44
C ALA A 82 17.32 -1.48 -1.91
N GLN A 83 16.94 -0.20 -1.82
CA GLN A 83 17.81 0.93 -2.13
C GLN A 83 19.01 1.02 -1.17
N ARG A 84 18.81 0.67 0.11
CA ARG A 84 19.80 0.83 1.19
C ARG A 84 20.64 -0.41 1.45
N SER A 85 20.29 -1.56 0.88
CA SER A 85 21.01 -2.83 1.10
C SER A 85 21.24 -3.57 -0.20
N LYS A 86 21.97 -4.69 -0.12
CA LYS A 86 22.09 -5.70 -1.17
C LYS A 86 21.22 -6.94 -0.88
N ALA A 87 20.42 -6.91 0.18
CA ALA A 87 19.61 -8.04 0.62
C ALA A 87 18.60 -8.47 -0.45
N ALA A 88 18.29 -9.77 -0.46
CA ALA A 88 17.08 -10.27 -1.07
C ALA A 88 15.89 -9.92 -0.16
N ILE A 89 14.79 -9.45 -0.74
CA ILE A 89 13.63 -9.00 0.01
C ILE A 89 12.43 -9.83 -0.43
N ASP A 90 11.81 -10.50 0.53
CA ASP A 90 10.52 -11.14 0.35
C ASP A 90 9.44 -10.21 0.94
N ALA A 91 8.44 -9.87 0.14
CA ALA A 91 7.38 -8.95 0.49
C ALA A 91 6.04 -9.68 0.42
N ILE A 92 5.28 -9.70 1.50
CA ILE A 92 4.00 -10.42 1.55
C ILE A 92 2.84 -9.48 1.83
N ASP A 93 1.68 -9.79 1.25
CA ASP A 93 0.41 -9.13 1.56
C ASP A 93 -0.75 -10.12 1.40
N ILE A 94 -1.83 -9.89 2.15
CA ILE A 94 -3.07 -10.68 2.05
C ILE A 94 -3.97 -10.19 0.92
N GLU A 95 -3.75 -8.97 0.42
CA GLU A 95 -4.56 -8.35 -0.61
C GLU A 95 -3.90 -8.53 -1.98
N ALA A 96 -4.61 -9.21 -2.90
CA ALA A 96 -4.10 -9.49 -4.24
C ALA A 96 -3.74 -8.21 -5.03
N ASP A 97 -4.56 -7.17 -4.91
CA ASP A 97 -4.33 -5.88 -5.60
C ASP A 97 -3.09 -5.16 -5.04
N ALA A 98 -2.82 -5.29 -3.74
CA ALA A 98 -1.60 -4.78 -3.11
C ALA A 98 -0.36 -5.52 -3.65
N CYS A 99 -0.42 -6.85 -3.72
CA CYS A 99 0.67 -7.66 -4.29
C CYS A 99 0.94 -7.29 -5.75
N LEU A 100 -0.11 -7.13 -6.55
CA LEU A 100 0.03 -6.70 -7.95
C LEU A 100 0.69 -5.32 -8.05
N GLN A 101 0.28 -4.37 -7.19
CA GLN A 101 0.87 -3.03 -7.17
C GLN A 101 2.33 -3.07 -6.72
N ALA A 102 2.65 -3.84 -5.67
CA ALA A 102 4.02 -4.00 -5.20
C ALA A 102 4.92 -4.62 -6.26
N GLN A 103 4.43 -5.63 -6.96
CA GLN A 103 5.15 -6.29 -8.06
C GLN A 103 5.46 -5.30 -9.19
N GLU A 104 4.46 -4.53 -9.66
CA GLU A 104 4.65 -3.52 -10.70
C GLU A 104 5.65 -2.43 -10.30
N ASN A 105 5.58 -1.97 -9.05
CA ASN A 105 6.51 -0.99 -8.50
C ASN A 105 7.93 -1.55 -8.40
N ALA A 106 8.08 -2.80 -7.97
CA ALA A 106 9.38 -3.49 -7.91
C ALA A 106 9.98 -3.66 -9.30
N GLU A 107 9.22 -4.18 -10.27
CA GLU A 107 9.67 -4.44 -11.64
C GLU A 107 10.07 -3.17 -12.39
N SER A 108 9.39 -2.04 -12.12
CA SER A 108 9.73 -0.74 -12.70
C SER A 108 10.91 -0.04 -12.02
N SER A 109 11.49 -0.64 -10.98
CA SER A 109 12.63 -0.09 -10.24
C SER A 109 13.97 -0.69 -10.66
N LEU A 110 15.05 -0.06 -10.21
CA LEU A 110 16.42 -0.60 -10.35
C LEU A 110 16.67 -1.85 -9.47
N PHE A 111 15.69 -2.24 -8.64
CA PHE A 111 15.82 -3.28 -7.63
C PHE A 111 15.01 -4.54 -7.96
N ALA A 112 14.41 -4.62 -9.14
CA ALA A 112 13.51 -5.69 -9.58
C ALA A 112 14.02 -7.11 -9.29
N GLY A 113 15.29 -7.38 -9.52
CA GLY A 113 15.87 -8.72 -9.31
C GLY A 113 16.10 -9.13 -7.84
N ARG A 114 15.73 -8.27 -6.87
CA ARG A 114 15.98 -8.52 -5.43
C ARG A 114 14.71 -8.48 -4.57
N ILE A 115 13.57 -8.16 -5.16
CA ILE A 115 12.28 -8.08 -4.46
C ILE A 115 11.36 -9.15 -5.04
N ASN A 116 10.93 -10.08 -4.19
CA ASN A 116 9.94 -11.10 -4.51
C ASN A 116 8.64 -10.77 -3.78
N VAL A 117 7.54 -10.70 -4.49
CA VAL A 117 6.23 -10.41 -3.89
C VAL A 117 5.39 -11.68 -3.85
N PHE A 118 4.76 -11.95 -2.70
CA PHE A 118 3.93 -13.12 -2.47
C PHE A 118 2.55 -12.70 -1.95
N HIS A 119 1.50 -13.20 -2.57
CA HIS A 119 0.14 -13.10 -2.07
C HIS A 119 -0.08 -14.20 -1.04
N SER A 120 0.09 -13.88 0.22
CA SER A 120 -0.01 -14.84 1.33
C SER A 120 -0.24 -14.12 2.66
N ASP A 121 -0.92 -14.77 3.59
CA ASP A 121 -0.84 -14.36 4.98
C ASP A 121 0.48 -14.83 5.62
N LEU A 122 0.79 -14.27 6.79
CA LEU A 122 2.04 -14.54 7.49
C LEU A 122 2.15 -16.00 7.94
N VAL A 123 1.04 -16.64 8.33
CA VAL A 123 1.05 -18.02 8.87
C VAL A 123 1.34 -18.99 7.76
N ASP A 124 0.64 -18.88 6.64
CA ASP A 124 0.82 -19.72 5.47
C ASP A 124 2.22 -19.52 4.86
N PHE A 125 2.67 -18.27 4.76
CA PHE A 125 4.00 -17.94 4.28
C PHE A 125 5.10 -18.55 5.18
N ALA A 126 4.97 -18.44 6.50
CA ALA A 126 5.94 -18.99 7.44
C ALA A 126 5.98 -20.52 7.43
N GLN A 127 4.89 -21.20 7.12
CA GLN A 127 4.84 -22.66 6.96
C GLN A 127 5.49 -23.13 5.65
N ALA A 128 5.35 -22.36 4.59
CA ALA A 128 5.89 -22.68 3.27
C ALA A 128 7.37 -22.26 3.12
N SER A 129 7.78 -21.21 3.82
CA SER A 129 9.14 -20.67 3.71
C SER A 129 10.14 -21.48 4.51
N THR A 130 11.26 -21.84 3.88
CA THR A 130 12.43 -22.43 4.54
C THR A 130 13.52 -21.41 4.87
N HIS A 131 13.28 -20.14 4.54
CA HIS A 131 14.26 -19.08 4.71
C HIS A 131 14.24 -18.49 6.13
N LEU A 132 15.44 -18.13 6.60
CA LEU A 132 15.61 -17.28 7.77
C LEU A 132 15.83 -15.84 7.32
N TYR A 133 15.31 -14.90 8.09
CA TYR A 133 15.41 -13.46 7.80
C TYR A 133 16.25 -12.76 8.84
N ASP A 134 17.16 -11.91 8.38
CA ASP A 134 18.01 -11.08 9.25
C ASP A 134 17.24 -9.88 9.79
N LEU A 135 16.23 -9.43 9.02
CA LEU A 135 15.33 -8.33 9.39
C LEU A 135 13.90 -8.66 8.97
N ILE A 136 12.97 -8.42 9.86
CA ILE A 136 11.53 -8.47 9.56
C ILE A 136 10.95 -7.11 9.88
N VAL A 137 10.23 -6.52 8.92
CA VAL A 137 9.55 -5.23 9.06
C VAL A 137 8.06 -5.37 8.78
N SER A 138 7.26 -4.54 9.44
CA SER A 138 5.82 -4.45 9.18
C SER A 138 5.32 -3.06 9.56
N ASN A 139 4.44 -2.50 8.75
CA ASN A 139 3.72 -1.26 9.05
C ASN A 139 2.20 -1.51 8.93
N PRO A 140 1.60 -2.21 9.90
CA PRO A 140 0.19 -2.56 9.84
C PRO A 140 -0.69 -1.30 9.94
N PRO A 141 -1.90 -1.30 9.34
CA PRO A 141 -2.80 -0.18 9.43
C PRO A 141 -3.27 0.01 10.89
N TYR A 142 -3.17 1.25 11.38
CA TYR A 142 -3.69 1.65 12.68
C TYR A 142 -5.15 2.08 12.55
N PHE A 143 -6.10 1.19 12.83
CA PHE A 143 -7.50 1.56 12.94
C PHE A 143 -7.85 1.76 14.41
N VAL A 144 -8.21 2.97 14.80
CA VAL A 144 -8.59 3.34 16.17
C VAL A 144 -9.83 2.56 16.65
N ASP A 145 -10.66 2.08 15.72
CA ASP A 145 -11.91 1.33 16.00
C ASP A 145 -11.81 -0.18 15.71
N SER A 146 -10.66 -0.71 15.34
CA SER A 146 -10.49 -2.13 14.97
C SER A 146 -10.24 -3.07 16.15
N LEU A 147 -10.54 -2.66 17.39
CA LEU A 147 -10.55 -3.55 18.57
C LEU A 147 -11.66 -4.64 18.53
N LYS A 148 -12.46 -4.69 17.48
CA LYS A 148 -13.25 -5.89 17.19
C LYS A 148 -12.43 -6.80 16.30
N CYS A 149 -11.58 -7.64 16.92
CA CYS A 149 -11.17 -8.88 16.26
C CYS A 149 -12.40 -9.50 15.60
N PRO A 150 -12.36 -9.86 14.30
CA PRO A 150 -13.40 -10.71 13.74
C PRO A 150 -13.50 -11.91 14.66
N THR A 151 -14.70 -12.19 15.18
CA THR A 151 -14.96 -13.38 15.96
C THR A 151 -14.60 -14.58 15.09
N TYR A 152 -13.41 -15.14 15.34
CA TYR A 152 -13.02 -16.40 14.76
C TYR A 152 -13.94 -17.47 15.35
N ASN A 153 -14.95 -17.90 14.59
CA ASN A 153 -15.88 -18.96 14.95
C ASN A 153 -15.23 -20.35 14.86
N GLY A 154 -13.97 -20.48 15.20
CA GLY A 154 -13.23 -21.72 15.23
C GLY A 154 -12.45 -21.82 16.55
N THR A 155 -12.73 -22.86 17.28
CA THR A 155 -12.08 -23.24 18.53
C THR A 155 -10.57 -23.43 18.35
N ARG A 156 -9.77 -22.37 18.57
CA ARG A 156 -8.35 -22.50 18.93
C ARG A 156 -8.18 -22.01 20.35
N PRO A 157 -7.66 -22.83 21.27
CA PRO A 157 -7.27 -22.34 22.58
C PRO A 157 -6.10 -21.37 22.44
N ALA A 158 -6.22 -20.19 23.05
CA ALA A 158 -5.13 -19.23 23.16
C ALA A 158 -3.96 -19.89 23.91
N THR A 159 -2.85 -20.10 23.22
CA THR A 159 -1.59 -20.45 23.88
C THR A 159 -0.93 -19.16 24.33
N PRO A 160 -0.70 -18.92 25.63
CA PRO A 160 0.00 -17.73 26.08
C PRO A 160 1.45 -17.77 25.60
N ILE A 161 1.89 -16.69 24.97
CA ILE A 161 3.30 -16.46 24.66
C ILE A 161 4.03 -16.25 25.98
N ARG A 162 4.99 -17.11 26.30
CA ARG A 162 5.96 -16.92 27.40
C ARG A 162 7.14 -16.13 26.94
#